data_b358c780c5e5cdac5ebddd3b7d78ac9c
#
_entry.id   b358c780c5e5cdac5ebddd3b7d78ac9c
#
_cell.length_a   1.000
_cell.length_b   1.000
_cell.length_c   1.000
_cell.angle_alpha   90.00
_cell.angle_beta   90.00
_cell.angle_gamma   90.00
#
_symmetry.space_group_name_H-M   'P 1'
#
loop_
_entity.id
_entity.type
_entity.pdbx_description
1 polymer ?
#
loop_
_entity_poly.entity_id
_entity_poly.type
_entity_poly.pdbx_seq_one_letter_code
_entity_poly.pdbx_strand_id
1 'polypeptide(L)'
;MNRRSLLAFLGLGAAAAPALAAQQKSGAKHSVILQVSDKDAVRWNLALNNARNVQADLGAQNVQIEIVAYGPGLEMLKSESTVAGGLAGALDASVRLIACENTMHNNNVSRDDMYSGISYVQAGVTHIMKRQRQGWAYIRP
;
A
#
# COMPACT_ATOMS: atom_id res chain seq x y z
N MET A 1 6.21 13.96 -73.35
CA MET A 1 5.05 14.40 -72.60
C MET A 1 5.00 13.64 -71.29
N ASN A 2 5.27 14.30 -70.20
CA ASN A 2 5.54 13.70 -68.93
C ASN A 2 4.25 13.51 -68.12
N ARG A 3 3.99 12.29 -67.67
CA ARG A 3 2.96 12.02 -66.66
C ARG A 3 3.66 11.71 -65.36
N ARG A 4 3.59 12.62 -64.42
CA ARG A 4 4.03 12.43 -63.04
C ARG A 4 2.88 11.84 -62.25
N SER A 5 3.05 10.59 -61.81
CA SER A 5 2.16 9.93 -60.85
C SER A 5 2.61 10.35 -59.43
N LEU A 6 1.74 11.04 -58.74
CA LEU A 6 1.89 11.28 -57.29
C LEU A 6 1.36 10.07 -56.54
N LEU A 7 2.23 9.34 -55.88
CA LEU A 7 1.86 8.33 -54.88
C LEU A 7 1.70 9.02 -53.52
N ALA A 8 0.46 9.08 -53.08
CA ALA A 8 0.14 9.53 -51.74
C ALA A 8 0.37 8.35 -50.76
N PHE A 9 1.33 8.50 -49.85
CA PHE A 9 1.53 7.61 -48.72
C PHE A 9 0.53 7.96 -47.63
N LEU A 10 -0.46 7.14 -47.44
CA LEU A 10 -1.31 7.16 -46.26
C LEU A 10 -0.54 6.50 -45.13
N GLY A 11 0.02 7.31 -44.24
CA GLY A 11 0.57 6.83 -42.97
C GLY A 11 -0.55 6.41 -42.00
N LEU A 12 -0.67 5.12 -41.75
CA LEU A 12 -1.48 4.62 -40.65
C LEU A 12 -0.76 4.92 -39.33
N GLY A 13 -1.22 5.96 -38.64
CA GLY A 13 -0.80 6.24 -37.29
C GLY A 13 -1.44 5.22 -36.35
N ALA A 14 -0.66 4.27 -35.86
CA ALA A 14 -1.07 3.42 -34.77
C ALA A 14 -1.17 4.27 -33.49
N ALA A 15 -2.38 4.61 -33.07
CA ALA A 15 -2.63 5.20 -31.77
C ALA A 15 -2.40 4.12 -30.71
N ALA A 16 -1.25 4.17 -30.05
CA ALA A 16 -1.02 3.39 -28.84
C ALA A 16 -1.93 3.96 -27.75
N ALA A 17 -2.92 3.17 -27.33
CA ALA A 17 -3.74 3.51 -26.19
C ALA A 17 -2.85 3.56 -24.94
N PRO A 18 -2.94 4.61 -24.10
CA PRO A 18 -2.21 4.62 -22.85
C PRO A 18 -2.77 3.53 -21.96
N ALA A 19 -1.93 2.60 -21.56
CA ALA A 19 -2.25 1.67 -20.51
C ALA A 19 -2.59 2.48 -19.25
N LEU A 20 -3.81 2.32 -18.73
CA LEU A 20 -4.21 2.84 -17.45
C LEU A 20 -3.38 2.15 -16.37
N ALA A 21 -2.21 2.69 -16.07
CA ALA A 21 -1.50 2.37 -14.86
C ALA A 21 -2.37 2.80 -13.69
N ALA A 22 -2.73 1.85 -12.80
CA ALA A 22 -3.46 2.16 -11.59
C ALA A 22 -2.81 3.38 -10.92
N GLN A 23 -3.61 4.43 -10.71
CA GLN A 23 -3.14 5.70 -10.20
C GLN A 23 -2.55 5.51 -8.80
N GLN A 24 -1.25 5.27 -8.75
CA GLN A 24 -0.47 5.69 -7.61
C GLN A 24 -0.66 7.20 -7.49
N LYS A 25 -0.93 7.70 -6.29
CA LYS A 25 -0.93 9.15 -6.05
C LYS A 25 0.33 9.72 -6.67
N SER A 26 0.20 10.31 -7.85
CA SER A 26 1.30 10.92 -8.56
C SER A 26 1.76 12.12 -7.74
N GLY A 27 2.92 12.02 -7.10
CA GLY A 27 3.50 13.10 -6.31
C GLY A 27 4.25 12.69 -5.06
N ALA A 28 4.04 11.49 -4.50
CA ALA A 28 4.82 11.04 -3.36
C ALA A 28 6.26 10.71 -3.80
N LYS A 29 7.22 11.44 -3.22
CA LYS A 29 8.66 11.26 -3.51
C LYS A 29 9.28 10.07 -2.77
N HIS A 30 8.59 9.59 -1.73
CA HIS A 30 9.06 8.54 -0.83
C HIS A 30 7.96 7.51 -0.63
N SER A 31 8.36 6.26 -0.39
CA SER A 31 7.43 5.18 -0.09
C SER A 31 8.05 4.24 0.94
N VAL A 32 7.30 3.90 1.96
CA VAL A 32 7.74 2.98 3.01
C VAL A 32 6.65 1.98 3.37
N ILE A 33 7.07 0.75 3.56
CA ILE A 33 6.23 -0.33 4.07
C ILE A 33 6.76 -0.81 5.41
N LEU A 34 5.90 -0.84 6.42
CA LEU A 34 6.21 -1.33 7.76
C LEU A 34 5.57 -2.70 7.97
N GLN A 35 6.34 -3.63 8.49
CA GLN A 35 5.89 -4.99 8.82
C GLN A 35 5.45 -5.07 10.27
N VAL A 36 4.27 -5.65 10.53
CA VAL A 36 3.80 -6.03 11.85
C VAL A 36 3.46 -7.52 11.85
N SER A 37 4.28 -8.32 12.53
CA SER A 37 4.10 -9.78 12.62
C SER A 37 4.05 -10.30 14.04
N ASP A 38 4.18 -9.44 15.04
CA ASP A 38 4.16 -9.82 16.45
C ASP A 38 2.84 -9.43 17.12
N LYS A 39 2.34 -10.25 18.02
CA LYS A 39 1.23 -9.92 18.91
C LYS A 39 1.73 -9.14 20.12
N ASP A 40 2.11 -7.89 19.87
CA ASP A 40 2.73 -7.03 20.88
C ASP A 40 2.32 -5.57 20.69
N ALA A 41 1.54 -5.06 21.63
CA ALA A 41 1.02 -3.69 21.58
C ALA A 41 2.15 -2.63 21.59
N VAL A 42 3.30 -2.92 22.17
CA VAL A 42 4.46 -2.03 22.16
C VAL A 42 4.97 -1.86 20.73
N ARG A 43 5.10 -2.97 20.00
CA ARG A 43 5.50 -2.95 18.58
C ARG A 43 4.44 -2.30 17.69
N TRP A 44 3.17 -2.52 17.96
CA TRP A 44 2.09 -1.86 17.21
C TRP A 44 2.13 -0.34 17.37
N ASN A 45 2.30 0.14 18.60
CA ASN A 45 2.48 1.56 18.87
C ASN A 45 3.74 2.10 18.21
N LEU A 46 4.83 1.33 18.21
CA LEU A 46 6.07 1.73 17.55
C LEU A 46 5.88 1.88 16.03
N ALA A 47 5.18 0.95 15.38
CA ALA A 47 4.85 1.04 13.96
C ALA A 47 4.04 2.30 13.64
N LEU A 48 3.00 2.58 14.42
CA LEU A 48 2.17 3.78 14.28
C LEU A 48 2.98 5.07 14.52
N ASN A 49 3.86 5.08 15.52
CA ASN A 49 4.75 6.20 15.78
C ASN A 49 5.76 6.42 14.65
N ASN A 50 6.32 5.35 14.11
CA ASN A 50 7.23 5.44 12.97
C ASN A 50 6.55 6.07 11.76
N ALA A 51 5.31 5.68 11.46
CA ALA A 51 4.54 6.30 10.38
C ALA A 51 4.35 7.80 10.60
N ARG A 52 3.98 8.22 11.82
CA ARG A 52 3.84 9.65 12.16
C ARG A 52 5.16 10.41 12.04
N ASN A 53 6.26 9.83 12.52
CA ASN A 53 7.57 10.47 12.43
C ASN A 53 8.02 10.67 10.99
N VAL A 54 7.81 9.68 10.14
CA VAL A 54 8.12 9.78 8.71
C VAL A 54 7.31 10.89 8.04
N GLN A 55 6.01 10.98 8.34
CA GLN A 55 5.16 12.05 7.80
C GLN A 55 5.54 13.43 8.34
N ALA A 56 5.92 13.52 9.62
CA ALA A 56 6.35 14.79 10.21
C ALA A 56 7.66 15.28 9.60
N ASP A 57 8.58 14.38 9.31
CA ASP A 57 9.90 14.72 8.75
C ASP A 57 9.83 15.06 7.25
N LEU A 58 9.12 14.26 6.47
CA LEU A 58 9.09 14.37 5.01
C LEU A 58 7.89 15.18 4.46
N GLY A 59 6.87 15.38 5.26
CA GLY A 59 5.58 15.90 4.84
C GLY A 59 4.62 14.77 4.38
N ALA A 60 3.39 14.80 4.86
CA ALA A 60 2.40 13.76 4.59
C ALA A 60 2.09 13.60 3.09
N GLN A 61 2.17 14.68 2.30
CA GLN A 61 1.93 14.64 0.86
C GLN A 61 3.11 14.04 0.08
N ASN A 62 4.30 13.97 0.67
CA ASN A 62 5.53 13.54 0.02
C ASN A 62 5.85 12.06 0.25
N VAL A 63 5.07 11.37 1.09
CA VAL A 63 5.34 9.98 1.44
C VAL A 63 4.09 9.13 1.39
N GLN A 64 4.22 7.93 0.82
CA GLN A 64 3.24 6.85 0.90
C GLN A 64 3.66 5.88 1.99
N ILE A 65 2.75 5.55 2.90
CA ILE A 65 3.04 4.64 3.99
C ILE A 65 2.02 3.50 4.00
N GLU A 66 2.51 2.28 4.07
CA GLU A 66 1.73 1.07 4.30
C GLU A 66 2.20 0.38 5.57
N ILE A 67 1.27 -0.07 6.40
CA ILE A 67 1.53 -0.97 7.53
C ILE A 67 0.85 -2.29 7.20
N VAL A 68 1.63 -3.36 7.09
CA VAL A 68 1.16 -4.70 6.74
C VAL A 68 1.22 -5.61 7.95
N ALA A 69 0.06 -6.11 8.37
CA ALA A 69 -0.07 -7.02 9.50
C ALA A 69 -0.40 -8.44 9.02
N TYR A 70 0.36 -9.41 9.48
CA TYR A 70 0.17 -10.83 9.21
C TYR A 70 0.65 -11.70 10.38
N GLY A 71 0.31 -12.99 10.35
CA GLY A 71 0.60 -13.88 11.46
C GLY A 71 0.02 -13.33 12.78
N PRO A 72 0.74 -13.45 13.89
CA PRO A 72 0.27 -12.93 15.19
C PRO A 72 0.02 -11.40 15.18
N GLY A 73 0.64 -10.67 14.28
CA GLY A 73 0.44 -9.22 14.11
C GLY A 73 -0.94 -8.83 13.61
N LEU A 74 -1.71 -9.77 13.04
CA LEU A 74 -3.07 -9.50 12.57
C LEU A 74 -3.96 -8.93 13.67
N GLU A 75 -3.72 -9.29 14.93
CA GLU A 75 -4.46 -8.81 16.10
C GLU A 75 -4.46 -7.27 16.22
N MET A 76 -3.41 -6.62 15.70
CA MET A 76 -3.34 -5.15 15.64
C MET A 76 -4.52 -4.55 14.88
N LEU A 77 -4.99 -5.22 13.83
CA LEU A 77 -5.99 -4.68 12.91
C LEU A 77 -7.41 -5.20 13.15
N LYS A 78 -7.63 -5.91 14.24
CA LYS A 78 -9.00 -6.30 14.63
C LYS A 78 -9.80 -5.12 15.17
N SER A 79 -11.13 -5.20 15.08
CA SER A 79 -12.05 -4.18 15.58
C SER A 79 -11.86 -3.88 17.08
N GLU A 80 -11.45 -4.88 17.86
CA GLU A 80 -11.20 -4.81 19.31
C GLU A 80 -9.75 -4.48 19.67
N SER A 81 -8.94 -4.02 18.71
CA SER A 81 -7.53 -3.70 18.91
C SER A 81 -7.33 -2.68 20.03
N THR A 82 -6.34 -2.96 20.89
CA THR A 82 -5.95 -2.04 21.98
C THR A 82 -5.34 -0.74 21.47
N VAL A 83 -5.00 -0.65 20.19
CA VAL A 83 -4.45 0.55 19.54
C VAL A 83 -5.44 1.20 18.57
N ALA A 84 -6.73 0.96 18.73
CA ALA A 84 -7.79 1.47 17.86
C ALA A 84 -7.71 2.98 17.59
N GLY A 85 -7.41 3.78 18.61
CA GLY A 85 -7.20 5.22 18.43
C GLY A 85 -6.03 5.57 17.51
N GLY A 86 -4.94 4.80 17.61
CA GLY A 86 -3.79 4.93 16.72
C GLY A 86 -4.11 4.51 15.28
N LEU A 87 -4.95 3.48 15.10
CA LEU A 87 -5.42 3.06 13.78
C LEU A 87 -6.27 4.14 13.12
N ALA A 88 -7.21 4.73 13.87
CA ALA A 88 -8.01 5.85 13.39
C ALA A 88 -7.15 7.01 12.92
N GLY A 89 -6.18 7.43 13.75
CA GLY A 89 -5.24 8.50 13.40
C GLY A 89 -4.39 8.19 12.17
N ALA A 90 -3.94 6.94 12.02
CA ALA A 90 -3.18 6.50 10.84
C ALA A 90 -4.03 6.58 9.55
N LEU A 91 -5.27 6.09 9.60
CA LEU A 91 -6.20 6.17 8.46
C LEU A 91 -6.51 7.62 8.10
N ASP A 92 -6.78 8.48 9.07
CA ASP A 92 -7.03 9.91 8.86
C ASP A 92 -5.83 10.61 8.23
N ALA A 93 -4.61 10.16 8.55
CA ALA A 93 -3.37 10.64 7.96
C ALA A 93 -3.01 9.95 6.63
N SER A 94 -3.94 9.21 6.04
CA SER A 94 -3.75 8.49 4.76
C SER A 94 -2.68 7.39 4.78
N VAL A 95 -2.37 6.85 5.95
CA VAL A 95 -1.58 5.62 6.08
C VAL A 95 -2.49 4.43 5.71
N ARG A 96 -2.02 3.56 4.84
CA ARG A 96 -2.76 2.34 4.50
C ARG A 96 -2.44 1.24 5.51
N LEU A 97 -3.47 0.73 6.14
CA LEU A 97 -3.41 -0.43 7.03
C LEU A 97 -3.86 -1.66 6.24
N ILE A 98 -3.03 -2.69 6.16
CA ILE A 98 -3.23 -3.82 5.27
C ILE A 98 -3.19 -5.14 6.06
N ALA A 99 -4.26 -5.90 5.97
CA ALA A 99 -4.39 -7.22 6.57
C ALA A 99 -4.08 -8.34 5.57
N CYS A 100 -3.42 -9.39 6.05
CA CYS A 100 -3.13 -10.60 5.30
C CYS A 100 -4.34 -11.55 5.33
N GLU A 101 -4.97 -11.80 4.18
CA GLU A 101 -6.13 -12.70 4.09
C GLU A 101 -5.78 -14.16 4.39
N ASN A 102 -4.57 -14.62 4.05
CA ASN A 102 -4.13 -15.97 4.41
C ASN A 102 -4.10 -16.16 5.93
N THR A 103 -3.63 -15.16 6.69
CA THR A 103 -3.66 -15.20 8.15
C THR A 103 -5.09 -15.19 8.68
N MET A 104 -5.95 -14.36 8.10
CA MET A 104 -7.36 -14.32 8.48
C MET A 104 -8.01 -15.69 8.28
N HIS A 105 -7.81 -16.31 7.12
CA HIS A 105 -8.35 -17.62 6.81
C HIS A 105 -7.85 -18.68 7.79
N ASN A 106 -6.55 -18.73 8.05
CA ASN A 106 -5.94 -19.70 8.97
C ASN A 106 -6.44 -19.57 10.41
N ASN A 107 -6.82 -18.36 10.81
CA ASN A 107 -7.30 -18.07 12.16
C ASN A 107 -8.84 -17.97 12.26
N ASN A 108 -9.57 -18.32 11.21
CA ASN A 108 -11.03 -18.19 11.12
C ASN A 108 -11.54 -16.78 11.45
N VAL A 109 -10.83 -15.78 10.98
CA VAL A 109 -11.19 -14.35 11.14
C VAL A 109 -11.87 -13.87 9.85
N SER A 110 -13.04 -13.25 10.00
CA SER A 110 -13.77 -12.63 8.89
C SER A 110 -13.46 -11.13 8.79
N ARG A 111 -13.87 -10.50 7.69
CA ARG A 111 -13.73 -9.05 7.55
C ARG A 111 -14.57 -8.27 8.56
N ASP A 112 -15.66 -8.84 9.04
CA ASP A 112 -16.51 -8.25 10.08
C ASP A 112 -15.80 -8.15 11.44
N ASP A 113 -14.78 -8.97 11.65
CA ASP A 113 -13.95 -8.93 12.86
C ASP A 113 -12.85 -7.86 12.79
N MET A 114 -12.66 -7.25 11.63
CA MET A 114 -11.55 -6.34 11.39
C MET A 114 -11.96 -4.88 11.57
N TYR A 115 -10.95 -4.05 11.86
CA TYR A 115 -11.13 -2.61 11.99
C TYR A 115 -11.62 -2.02 10.66
N SER A 116 -12.55 -1.07 10.73
CA SER A 116 -13.13 -0.44 9.54
C SER A 116 -12.11 0.44 8.82
N GLY A 117 -12.15 0.43 7.49
CA GLY A 117 -11.30 1.29 6.65
C GLY A 117 -9.94 0.71 6.29
N ILE A 118 -9.64 -0.52 6.72
CA ILE A 118 -8.40 -1.19 6.33
C ILE A 118 -8.49 -1.81 4.93
N SER A 119 -7.34 -2.13 4.36
CA SER A 119 -7.21 -2.84 3.09
C SER A 119 -6.78 -4.30 3.31
N TYR A 120 -6.91 -5.11 2.26
CA TYR A 120 -6.64 -6.55 2.33
C TYR A 120 -5.73 -6.96 1.17
N VAL A 121 -4.81 -7.87 1.44
CA VAL A 121 -4.00 -8.55 0.43
C VAL A 121 -4.00 -10.05 0.70
N GLN A 122 -3.84 -10.87 -0.34
CA GLN A 122 -3.83 -12.32 -0.20
C GLN A 122 -2.75 -12.80 0.76
N ALA A 123 -1.50 -12.35 0.55
CA ALA A 123 -0.36 -12.69 1.37
C ALA A 123 0.44 -11.45 1.73
N GLY A 124 0.51 -11.10 3.01
CA GLY A 124 1.22 -9.92 3.49
C GLY A 124 2.70 -9.93 3.14
N VAL A 125 3.37 -11.07 3.33
CA VAL A 125 4.81 -11.21 3.03
C VAL A 125 5.11 -11.03 1.54
N THR A 126 4.28 -11.56 0.65
CA THR A 126 4.43 -11.37 -0.80
C THR A 126 4.18 -9.92 -1.20
N HIS A 127 3.22 -9.26 -0.55
CA HIS A 127 2.96 -7.85 -0.78
C HIS A 127 4.18 -6.98 -0.41
N ILE A 128 4.81 -7.25 0.72
CA ILE A 128 6.05 -6.58 1.14
C ILE A 128 7.15 -6.79 0.09
N MET A 129 7.34 -8.02 -0.37
CA MET A 129 8.32 -8.35 -1.39
C MET A 129 8.09 -7.57 -2.70
N LYS A 130 6.83 -7.47 -3.14
CA LYS A 130 6.45 -6.70 -4.34
C LYS A 130 6.75 -5.22 -4.16
N ARG A 131 6.44 -4.65 -2.99
CA ARG A 131 6.73 -3.25 -2.68
C ARG A 131 8.23 -2.96 -2.69
N GLN A 132 9.04 -3.84 -2.12
CA GLN A 132 10.49 -3.70 -2.17
C GLN A 132 11.03 -3.71 -3.62
N ARG A 133 10.49 -4.55 -4.50
CA ARG A 133 10.84 -4.53 -5.93
C ARG A 133 10.43 -3.23 -6.63
N GLN A 134 9.41 -2.55 -6.13
CA GLN A 134 8.95 -1.26 -6.63
C GLN A 134 9.74 -0.08 -6.04
N GLY A 135 10.79 -0.34 -5.26
CA GLY A 135 11.64 0.67 -4.66
C GLY A 135 11.16 1.22 -3.32
N TRP A 136 10.19 0.59 -2.68
CA TRP A 136 9.75 0.98 -1.34
C TRP A 136 10.79 0.64 -0.29
N ALA A 137 11.03 1.55 0.63
CA ALA A 137 11.81 1.25 1.83
C ALA A 137 11.04 0.25 2.71
N TYR A 138 11.75 -0.69 3.31
CA TYR A 138 11.17 -1.67 4.22
C TYR A 138 11.65 -1.43 5.65
N ILE A 139 10.71 -1.38 6.59
CA ILE A 139 11.00 -1.21 8.01
C ILE A 139 10.25 -2.28 8.81
N ARG A 140 10.98 -2.94 9.70
CA ARG A 140 10.41 -3.79 10.74
C ARG A 140 10.63 -3.13 12.10
N PRO A 141 9.56 -2.62 12.72
CA PRO A 141 9.62 -2.02 14.05
C PRO A 141 10.01 -2.99 15.15
#